data_fa07299b76c6705688cb9c18e6b56013
#
_entry.id   fa07299b76c6705688cb9c18e6b56013
#
_cell.length_a   1.000
_cell.length_b   1.000
_cell.length_c   1.000
_cell.angle_alpha   90.00
_cell.angle_beta   90.00
_cell.angle_gamma   90.00
#
_symmetry.space_group_name_H-M   'P 1'
#
loop_
_entity.id
_entity.type
_entity.pdbx_description
1 polymer ?
#
loop_
_entity_poly.entity_id
_entity_poly.type
_entity_poly.pdbx_seq_one_letter_code
_entity_poly.pdbx_strand_id
1 'polypeptide(L)' 'NVIEIKKFEGKTVSRCYRVYEDIQKEFSKFCKENSNYKVQDILSMALYEYMKNNKKDNWI' A
#
# COMPACT_ATOMS: atom_id res chain seq x y z
N ASN A 1 -12.31 -5.72 -10.39
CA ASN A 1 -12.17 -6.14 -9.01
C ASN A 1 -12.32 -4.98 -8.06
N VAL A 2 -13.01 -5.25 -6.99
CA VAL A 2 -13.23 -4.24 -5.96
C VAL A 2 -12.23 -4.50 -4.83
N ILE A 3 -11.51 -3.47 -4.46
CA ILE A 3 -10.60 -3.56 -3.33
C ILE A 3 -11.16 -2.71 -2.21
N GLU A 4 -10.84 -3.10 -0.99
CA GLU A 4 -11.23 -2.35 0.18
C GLU A 4 -10.02 -1.65 0.75
N ILE A 5 -10.16 -0.36 0.98
CA ILE A 5 -9.10 0.44 1.55
C ILE A 5 -9.67 1.14 2.77
N LYS A 6 -9.08 0.87 3.93
CA LYS A 6 -9.54 1.53 5.14
C LYS A 6 -9.25 3.02 5.02
N LYS A 7 -10.04 3.81 5.70
CA LYS A 7 -9.81 5.23 5.72
C LYS A 7 -8.69 5.55 6.69
N PHE A 8 -7.60 6.06 6.15
CA PHE A 8 -6.45 6.42 6.97
C PHE A 8 -6.59 7.86 7.43
N GLU A 9 -6.20 8.10 8.67
CA GLU A 9 -6.22 9.43 9.24
C GLU A 9 -4.82 9.79 9.70
N GLY A 10 -4.57 11.08 9.76
CA GLY A 10 -3.29 11.56 10.20
C GLY A 10 -2.51 12.15 9.06
N LYS A 11 -1.27 12.46 9.34
CA LYS A 11 -0.41 13.11 8.36
C LYS A 11 0.24 12.10 7.46
N THR A 12 0.47 12.51 6.22
CA THR A 12 1.27 11.71 5.31
C THR A 12 2.70 12.18 5.37
N VAL A 13 3.62 11.28 5.05
CA VAL A 13 5.04 11.61 4.98
C VAL A 13 5.59 11.09 3.68
N SER A 14 6.63 11.74 3.19
CA SER A 14 7.31 11.30 1.98
C SER A 14 8.54 10.50 2.37
N ARG A 15 8.68 9.34 1.75
CA ARG A 15 9.85 8.49 1.97
C ARG A 15 10.28 7.91 0.65
N CYS A 16 11.55 7.74 0.49
CA CYS A 16 12.13 7.13 -0.71
C CYS A 16 12.59 5.72 -0.39
N TYR A 17 12.04 4.76 -1.08
CA TYR A 17 12.46 3.37 -0.94
C TYR A 17 12.73 2.81 -2.32
N ARG A 18 13.60 1.84 -2.37
CA ARG A 18 13.84 1.12 -3.60
C ARG A 18 12.95 -0.10 -3.63
N VAL A 19 12.33 -0.33 -4.78
CA VAL A 19 11.55 -1.53 -4.99
C VAL A 19 12.04 -2.19 -6.27
N TYR A 20 11.78 -3.46 -6.37
CA TYR A 20 12.20 -4.18 -7.58
C TYR A 20 11.35 -3.74 -8.75
N GLU A 21 11.97 -3.74 -9.92
CA GLU A 21 11.33 -3.20 -11.11
C GLU A 21 10.03 -3.91 -11.46
N ASP A 22 10.04 -5.23 -11.34
CA ASP A 22 8.83 -6.01 -11.67
C ASP A 22 7.68 -5.65 -10.73
N ILE A 23 8.00 -5.46 -9.46
CA ILE A 23 6.98 -5.09 -8.47
C ILE A 23 6.45 -3.70 -8.79
N GLN A 24 7.34 -2.79 -9.17
CA GLN A 24 6.94 -1.44 -9.52
C GLN A 24 5.97 -1.43 -10.70
N LYS A 25 6.26 -2.22 -11.72
CA LYS A 25 5.41 -2.29 -12.90
C LYS A 25 4.02 -2.82 -12.55
N GLU A 26 3.97 -3.88 -11.76
CA GLU A 26 2.70 -4.44 -11.35
C GLU A 26 1.92 -3.48 -10.46
N PHE A 27 2.62 -2.76 -9.59
CA PHE A 27 1.97 -1.81 -8.73
C PHE A 27 1.36 -0.66 -9.55
N SER A 28 2.09 -0.17 -10.55
CA SER A 28 1.58 0.90 -11.41
C SER A 28 0.31 0.45 -12.13
N LYS A 29 0.32 -0.77 -12.61
CA LYS A 29 -0.83 -1.33 -13.30
C LYS A 29 -2.02 -1.45 -12.35
N PHE A 30 -1.74 -1.93 -11.14
CA PHE A 30 -2.76 -2.07 -10.12
C PHE A 30 -3.40 -0.72 -9.78
N CYS A 31 -2.57 0.31 -9.67
CA CYS A 31 -3.08 1.63 -9.36
C CYS A 31 -3.95 2.18 -10.48
N LYS A 32 -3.59 1.89 -11.72
CA LYS A 32 -4.42 2.33 -12.85
C LYS A 32 -5.78 1.63 -12.86
N GLU A 33 -5.78 0.36 -12.49
CA GLU A 33 -7.03 -0.39 -12.46
C GLU A 33 -7.93 0.05 -11.31
N ASN A 34 -7.36 0.71 -10.33
CA ASN A 34 -8.10 1.20 -9.16
C ASN A 34 -7.96 2.70 -9.03
N SER A 35 -8.12 3.41 -10.13
CA SER A 35 -7.86 4.84 -10.20
C SER A 35 -8.82 5.68 -9.38
N ASN A 36 -9.87 5.08 -8.84
CA ASN A 36 -10.77 5.79 -7.94
C ASN A 36 -10.16 5.99 -6.55
N TYR A 37 -9.00 5.41 -6.30
CA TYR A 37 -8.27 5.62 -5.05
C TYR A 37 -6.96 6.31 -5.35
N LYS A 38 -6.46 7.06 -4.37
CA LYS A 38 -5.16 7.69 -4.50
C LYS A 38 -4.06 6.66 -4.32
N VAL A 39 -2.95 6.89 -5.02
CA VAL A 39 -1.81 5.99 -4.92
C VAL A 39 -1.32 5.87 -3.48
N GLN A 40 -1.30 6.98 -2.75
CA GLN A 40 -0.86 6.95 -1.36
C GLN A 40 -1.74 6.04 -0.50
N ASP A 41 -3.03 6.02 -0.78
CA ASP A 41 -3.96 5.19 -0.03
C ASP A 41 -3.78 3.72 -0.38
N ILE A 42 -3.58 3.44 -1.66
CA ILE A 42 -3.35 2.06 -2.10
C ILE A 42 -2.07 1.52 -1.50
N LEU A 43 -1.01 2.33 -1.55
CA LEU A 43 0.27 1.92 -1.01
C LEU A 43 0.20 1.72 0.50
N SER A 44 -0.45 2.65 1.19
CA SER A 44 -0.59 2.54 2.64
C SER A 44 -1.37 1.30 3.02
N MET A 45 -2.41 0.99 2.27
CA MET A 45 -3.19 -0.20 2.54
C MET A 45 -2.40 -1.47 2.29
N ALA A 46 -1.60 -1.48 1.22
CA ALA A 46 -0.77 -2.63 0.91
C ALA A 46 0.23 -2.90 2.04
N LEU A 47 0.88 -1.84 2.51
CA LEU A 47 1.82 -1.96 3.61
C LEU A 47 1.12 -2.41 4.89
N TYR A 48 -0.02 -1.82 5.16
CA TYR A 48 -0.79 -2.15 6.34
C TYR A 48 -1.19 -3.62 6.35
N GLU A 49 -1.73 -4.09 5.22
CA GLU A 49 -2.18 -5.48 5.14
C GLU A 49 -1.04 -6.47 5.28
N TYR A 50 0.07 -6.18 4.64
CA TYR A 50 1.20 -7.07 4.72
C TYR A 50 1.74 -7.17 6.15
N MET A 51 1.87 -6.02 6.80
CA MET A 51 2.36 -6.01 8.17
C MET A 51 1.38 -6.68 9.12
N LYS A 52 0.10 -6.44 8.90
CA LYS A 52 -0.94 -7.03 9.73
C LYS A 52 -0.92 -8.55 9.64
N ASN A 53 -0.75 -9.07 8.44
CA ASN A 53 -0.78 -10.51 8.20
C ASN A 53 0.48 -11.20 8.68
N ASN A 54 1.54 -10.45 8.92
CA ASN A 54 2.82 -11.01 9.34
C ASN A 54 3.23 -10.57 10.74
N LYS A 55 2.28 -10.05 11.49
CA LYS A 55 2.55 -9.55 12.82
C LYS A 55 2.71 -10.71 13.80
N LYS A 56 3.72 -10.60 14.65
CA LYS A 56 3.96 -11.58 15.70
C LYS A 56 3.72 -10.93 17.04
N ASP A 57 3.61 -11.78 18.08
CA ASP A 57 3.26 -11.29 19.41
C ASP A 57 4.21 -10.23 19.93
N ASN A 58 5.49 -10.39 19.67
CA ASN A 58 6.49 -9.44 20.16
C ASN A 58 6.93 -8.48 19.08
N TRP A 59 6.12 -8.33 18.08
CA TRP A 59 6.41 -7.40 16.99
C TRP A 59 6.22 -5.96 17.49
N ILE A 60 7.14 -5.09 17.17
CA ILE A 60 7.04 -3.70 17.61
C ILE A 60 6.31 -2.86 16.62
#